data_709d9330f095c361f36460cd2b13732f
#
_entry.id   709d9330f095c361f36460cd2b13732f
#
_cell.length_a   1.000
_cell.length_b   1.000
_cell.length_c   1.000
_cell.angle_alpha   90.00
_cell.angle_beta   90.00
_cell.angle_gamma   90.00
#
_symmetry.space_group_name_H-M   'P 1'
#
loop_
_entity.id
_entity.type
_entity.pdbx_description
1 polymer ?
#
loop_
_entity_poly.entity_id
_entity_poly.type
_entity_poly.pdbx_seq_one_letter_code
_entity_poly.pdbx_strand_id
1 'polypeptide(L)'
;MNPQKINFHTHTTFCDGNNTPQQMVQAAIEKHFDFLGFSGHSMFPFARSWHIAPRDFKNYEAEILNLQEQYKNQIEIQLGYEADYFPGVTIPSKSNYIVRGLNPQFLIGSVHYVVTKNGHYSVDNSVQKVQSNLIRLYGNGKDFSSVNGKKAVCEYFEAEREMLKKGDFEILGHCDLIRKRNGELHFFDEKDSLYQKEIKATAKEIARAGVIVEVNTGAIARGAMDDFYPSEQFMQILFEKGVPVMINSDAHKTEDLDCAFERAVSQIKKIGWKEITYPAENTYKHIKL
;
A
#
# COMPACT_ATOMS: atom_id res chain seq x y z
N MET A 1 6.76 -1.27 -29.36
CA MET A 1 7.05 -2.05 -28.12
C MET A 1 5.84 -1.90 -27.23
N ASN A 2 5.34 -2.98 -26.66
CA ASN A 2 4.32 -2.87 -25.62
C ASN A 2 4.93 -2.12 -24.43
N PRO A 3 4.13 -1.29 -23.70
CA PRO A 3 4.64 -0.67 -22.48
C PRO A 3 5.06 -1.73 -21.48
N GLN A 4 6.14 -1.48 -20.75
CA GLN A 4 6.61 -2.39 -19.70
C GLN A 4 5.53 -2.58 -18.63
N LYS A 5 5.34 -3.83 -18.22
CA LYS A 5 4.36 -4.21 -17.20
C LYS A 5 5.08 -4.50 -15.88
N ILE A 6 4.74 -3.75 -14.86
CA ILE A 6 5.40 -3.80 -13.55
C ILE A 6 4.39 -3.94 -12.43
N ASN A 7 4.79 -4.60 -11.33
CA ASN A 7 4.04 -4.65 -10.08
C ASN A 7 5.00 -4.79 -8.90
N PHE A 8 4.93 -3.88 -7.94
CA PHE A 8 5.80 -3.85 -6.76
C PHE A 8 5.07 -4.23 -5.46
N HIS A 9 3.74 -4.45 -5.51
CA HIS A 9 2.95 -4.77 -4.33
C HIS A 9 2.34 -6.16 -4.46
N THR A 10 3.05 -7.16 -3.93
CA THR A 10 2.64 -8.56 -3.96
C THR A 10 2.97 -9.29 -2.67
N HIS A 11 2.06 -10.19 -2.27
CA HIS A 11 2.12 -10.97 -1.06
C HIS A 11 2.30 -12.47 -1.35
N THR A 12 2.82 -13.20 -0.40
CA THR A 12 3.13 -14.62 -0.55
C THR A 12 2.82 -15.39 0.73
N THR A 13 2.99 -16.71 0.70
CA THR A 13 2.87 -17.58 1.88
C THR A 13 3.83 -17.27 3.02
N PHE A 14 4.75 -16.34 2.87
CA PHE A 14 5.56 -15.80 3.98
C PHE A 14 4.77 -14.83 4.88
N CYS A 15 3.71 -14.22 4.33
CA CYS A 15 2.76 -13.39 5.08
C CYS A 15 1.35 -13.97 4.93
N ASP A 16 0.42 -13.25 4.35
CA ASP A 16 -0.97 -13.68 4.18
C ASP A 16 -1.39 -13.94 2.72
N GLY A 17 -0.42 -13.97 1.80
CA GLY A 17 -0.67 -14.40 0.42
C GLY A 17 -0.91 -15.90 0.30
N ASN A 18 -1.61 -16.30 -0.75
CA ASN A 18 -2.04 -17.68 -0.97
C ASN A 18 -1.01 -18.52 -1.75
N ASN A 19 -0.09 -17.88 -2.45
CA ASN A 19 0.88 -18.53 -3.34
C ASN A 19 2.31 -18.35 -2.85
N THR A 20 3.17 -19.33 -3.16
CA THR A 20 4.60 -19.22 -2.87
C THR A 20 5.25 -18.14 -3.75
N PRO A 21 6.42 -17.59 -3.36
CA PRO A 21 7.16 -16.66 -4.22
C PRO A 21 7.40 -17.21 -5.62
N GLN A 22 7.78 -18.48 -5.74
CA GLN A 22 8.01 -19.14 -7.03
C GLN A 22 6.74 -19.17 -7.91
N GLN A 23 5.57 -19.48 -7.33
CA GLN A 23 4.30 -19.47 -8.06
C GLN A 23 3.95 -18.06 -8.56
N MET A 24 4.21 -17.03 -7.74
CA MET A 24 4.00 -15.63 -8.13
C MET A 24 4.91 -15.24 -9.30
N VAL A 25 6.19 -15.64 -9.29
CA VAL A 25 7.12 -15.39 -10.40
C VAL A 25 6.65 -16.07 -11.69
N GLN A 26 6.28 -17.35 -11.62
CA GLN A 26 5.81 -18.09 -12.80
C GLN A 26 4.57 -17.44 -13.42
N ALA A 27 3.59 -17.08 -12.60
CA ALA A 27 2.40 -16.38 -13.07
C ALA A 27 2.71 -14.98 -13.63
N ALA A 28 3.66 -14.25 -13.06
CA ALA A 28 4.10 -12.97 -13.59
C ALA A 28 4.74 -13.10 -14.97
N ILE A 29 5.57 -14.13 -15.19
CA ILE A 29 6.16 -14.43 -16.50
C ILE A 29 5.07 -14.78 -17.52
N GLU A 30 4.12 -15.65 -17.17
CA GLU A 30 2.97 -16.03 -18.03
C GLU A 30 2.12 -14.82 -18.40
N LYS A 31 1.97 -13.86 -17.48
CA LYS A 31 1.25 -12.60 -17.67
C LYS A 31 2.10 -11.49 -18.30
N HIS A 32 3.32 -11.80 -18.75
CA HIS A 32 4.25 -10.89 -19.43
C HIS A 32 4.64 -9.66 -18.60
N PHE A 33 4.91 -9.85 -17.31
CA PHE A 33 5.51 -8.80 -16.50
C PHE A 33 7.01 -8.68 -16.79
N ASP A 34 7.50 -7.45 -16.85
CA ASP A 34 8.92 -7.13 -16.95
C ASP A 34 9.57 -7.04 -15.56
N PHE A 35 8.78 -6.62 -14.54
CA PHE A 35 9.21 -6.45 -13.16
C PHE A 35 8.19 -7.02 -12.17
N LEU A 36 8.69 -7.72 -11.17
CA LEU A 36 7.93 -8.18 -10.02
C LEU A 36 8.64 -7.82 -8.72
N GLY A 37 8.04 -6.97 -7.90
CA GLY A 37 8.47 -6.69 -6.54
C GLY A 37 7.72 -7.55 -5.54
N PHE A 38 8.44 -8.15 -4.61
CA PHE A 38 7.87 -8.81 -3.45
C PHE A 38 7.84 -7.85 -2.28
N SER A 39 6.67 -7.65 -1.68
CA SER A 39 6.44 -6.69 -0.62
C SER A 39 5.68 -7.29 0.56
N GLY A 40 6.07 -8.48 1.02
CA GLY A 40 5.38 -9.12 2.14
C GLY A 40 5.20 -8.19 3.34
N HIS A 41 4.05 -8.26 3.99
CA HIS A 41 3.70 -7.43 5.17
C HIS A 41 4.76 -7.49 6.26
N SER A 42 5.18 -6.35 6.76
CA SER A 42 6.22 -6.22 7.76
C SER A 42 5.92 -5.15 8.81
N MET A 43 5.96 -5.55 10.07
CA MET A 43 6.00 -4.64 11.22
C MET A 43 7.32 -4.85 11.99
N PHE A 44 8.40 -5.11 11.26
CA PHE A 44 9.68 -5.50 11.83
C PHE A 44 10.21 -4.50 12.89
N PRO A 45 10.71 -4.94 14.06
CA PRO A 45 10.96 -6.34 14.47
C PRO A 45 9.76 -7.07 15.09
N PHE A 46 8.58 -6.51 15.06
CA PHE A 46 7.34 -7.10 15.55
C PHE A 46 6.57 -7.78 14.42
N ALA A 47 5.51 -8.51 14.76
CA ALA A 47 4.58 -9.08 13.79
C ALA A 47 3.18 -9.27 14.39
N ARG A 48 2.19 -9.23 13.52
CA ARG A 48 0.85 -9.78 13.74
C ARG A 48 0.70 -11.06 12.91
N SER A 49 -0.43 -11.71 12.99
CA SER A 49 -0.67 -13.00 12.32
C SER A 49 -0.55 -12.98 10.80
N TRP A 50 -0.71 -11.83 10.17
CA TRP A 50 -0.59 -11.65 8.71
C TRP A 50 0.76 -11.09 8.24
N HIS A 51 1.68 -10.75 9.16
CA HIS A 51 3.02 -10.30 8.81
C HIS A 51 3.98 -11.48 8.64
N ILE A 52 5.08 -11.24 7.93
CA ILE A 52 6.25 -12.12 7.98
C ILE A 52 6.68 -12.25 9.45
N ALA A 53 6.77 -13.47 9.93
CA ALA A 53 7.21 -13.70 11.30
C ALA A 53 8.69 -13.27 11.48
N PRO A 54 9.10 -12.68 12.61
CA PRO A 54 10.47 -12.18 12.80
C PRO A 54 11.58 -13.20 12.51
N ARG A 55 11.34 -14.49 12.75
CA ARG A 55 12.26 -15.59 12.45
C ARG A 55 12.40 -15.90 10.96
N ASP A 56 11.42 -15.50 10.13
CA ASP A 56 11.33 -15.89 8.72
C ASP A 56 11.86 -14.81 7.76
N PHE A 57 12.24 -13.62 8.24
CA PHE A 57 12.74 -12.54 7.38
C PHE A 57 13.95 -12.96 6.56
N LYS A 58 14.91 -13.67 7.17
CA LYS A 58 16.11 -14.15 6.46
C LYS A 58 15.79 -15.22 5.42
N ASN A 59 14.82 -16.09 5.70
CA ASN A 59 14.36 -17.09 4.75
C ASN A 59 13.63 -16.43 3.58
N TYR A 60 12.80 -15.43 3.86
CA TYR A 60 12.13 -14.63 2.84
C TYR A 60 13.14 -13.93 1.90
N GLU A 61 14.14 -13.23 2.45
CA GLU A 61 15.20 -12.61 1.65
C GLU A 61 15.94 -13.62 0.80
N ALA A 62 16.38 -14.72 1.40
CA ALA A 62 17.13 -15.77 0.71
C ALA A 62 16.33 -16.38 -0.45
N GLU A 63 15.05 -16.64 -0.25
CA GLU A 63 14.14 -17.15 -1.29
C GLU A 63 14.01 -16.16 -2.45
N ILE A 64 13.74 -14.87 -2.16
CA ILE A 64 13.57 -13.86 -3.22
C ILE A 64 14.88 -13.64 -3.98
N LEU A 65 16.03 -13.57 -3.29
CA LEU A 65 17.35 -13.42 -3.94
C LEU A 65 17.71 -14.64 -4.81
N ASN A 66 17.32 -15.85 -4.40
CA ASN A 66 17.49 -17.05 -5.21
C ASN A 66 16.61 -16.98 -6.48
N LEU A 67 15.37 -16.53 -6.37
CA LEU A 67 14.48 -16.35 -7.53
C LEU A 67 14.98 -15.24 -8.47
N GLN A 68 15.55 -14.15 -7.94
CA GLN A 68 16.23 -13.14 -8.77
C GLN A 68 17.28 -13.76 -9.68
N GLU A 69 18.19 -14.57 -9.12
CA GLU A 69 19.25 -15.21 -9.92
C GLU A 69 18.68 -16.25 -10.89
N GLN A 70 17.72 -17.05 -10.43
CA GLN A 70 17.12 -18.11 -11.27
C GLN A 70 16.40 -17.57 -12.50
N TYR A 71 15.70 -16.44 -12.35
CA TYR A 71 14.82 -15.88 -13.41
C TYR A 71 15.37 -14.61 -14.07
N LYS A 72 16.63 -14.20 -13.81
CA LYS A 72 17.26 -12.95 -14.26
C LYS A 72 17.18 -12.66 -15.77
N ASN A 73 17.04 -13.72 -16.61
CA ASN A 73 16.92 -13.58 -18.05
C ASN A 73 15.44 -13.52 -18.55
N GLN A 74 14.48 -13.61 -17.65
CA GLN A 74 13.06 -13.68 -17.98
C GLN A 74 12.25 -12.52 -17.37
N ILE A 75 12.56 -12.14 -16.15
CA ILE A 75 11.87 -11.09 -15.40
C ILE A 75 12.81 -10.46 -14.38
N GLU A 76 12.74 -9.16 -14.19
CA GLU A 76 13.44 -8.49 -13.09
C GLU A 76 12.61 -8.64 -11.80
N ILE A 77 13.22 -9.22 -10.76
CA ILE A 77 12.58 -9.41 -9.46
C ILE A 77 13.23 -8.45 -8.47
N GLN A 78 12.46 -7.88 -7.55
CA GLN A 78 12.97 -7.01 -6.49
C GLN A 78 12.47 -7.44 -5.11
N LEU A 79 13.38 -7.41 -4.14
CA LEU A 79 13.10 -7.69 -2.74
C LEU A 79 12.67 -6.40 -2.03
N GLY A 80 11.50 -6.40 -1.45
CA GLY A 80 10.98 -5.30 -0.64
C GLY A 80 10.07 -5.81 0.47
N TYR A 81 9.49 -4.85 1.16
CA TYR A 81 8.48 -5.09 2.21
C TYR A 81 7.40 -4.04 2.14
N GLU A 82 6.16 -4.41 2.43
CA GLU A 82 5.15 -3.48 2.84
C GLU A 82 5.29 -3.25 4.35
N ALA A 83 5.86 -2.10 4.69
CA ALA A 83 6.23 -1.77 6.05
C ALA A 83 5.13 -0.96 6.74
N ASP A 84 4.59 -1.50 7.81
CA ASP A 84 3.53 -0.85 8.60
C ASP A 84 4.06 0.31 9.43
N TYR A 85 3.34 1.43 9.34
CA TYR A 85 3.43 2.49 10.31
C TYR A 85 2.50 2.21 11.49
N PHE A 86 3.09 2.06 12.66
CA PHE A 86 2.34 1.94 13.91
C PHE A 86 2.87 2.99 14.89
N PRO A 87 2.14 4.08 15.17
CA PRO A 87 2.59 5.19 16.01
C PRO A 87 3.20 4.73 17.33
N GLY A 88 4.42 5.14 17.61
CA GLY A 88 5.16 4.77 18.83
C GLY A 88 5.75 3.36 18.84
N VAL A 89 5.57 2.56 17.79
CA VAL A 89 6.05 1.17 17.70
C VAL A 89 6.96 0.97 16.50
N THR A 90 6.44 1.18 15.27
CA THR A 90 7.20 0.98 14.04
C THR A 90 7.05 2.15 13.08
N ILE A 91 8.12 2.40 12.33
CA ILE A 91 8.18 3.41 11.26
C ILE A 91 8.76 2.73 10.03
N PRO A 92 8.12 2.80 8.85
CA PRO A 92 8.71 2.38 7.60
C PRO A 92 10.02 3.12 7.36
N SER A 93 11.15 2.42 7.47
CA SER A 93 12.47 3.02 7.29
C SER A 93 13.46 1.98 6.83
N LYS A 94 13.97 2.13 5.62
CA LYS A 94 14.97 1.25 5.02
C LYS A 94 16.20 1.11 5.90
N SER A 95 16.64 2.20 6.52
CA SER A 95 17.76 2.20 7.48
C SER A 95 17.50 1.27 8.67
N ASN A 96 16.26 1.17 9.16
CA ASN A 96 15.91 0.27 10.27
C ASN A 96 16.04 -1.21 9.90
N TYR A 97 15.81 -1.58 8.64
CA TYR A 97 16.04 -2.95 8.14
C TYR A 97 17.54 -3.23 7.99
N ILE A 98 18.28 -2.29 7.39
CA ILE A 98 19.72 -2.44 7.12
C ILE A 98 20.52 -2.63 8.40
N VAL A 99 20.30 -1.84 9.44
CA VAL A 99 21.03 -1.97 10.72
C VAL A 99 20.77 -3.30 11.44
N ARG A 100 19.73 -4.02 11.03
CA ARG A 100 19.38 -5.36 11.52
C ARG A 100 19.78 -6.47 10.55
N GLY A 101 20.57 -6.13 9.53
CA GLY A 101 21.13 -7.06 8.56
C GLY A 101 20.13 -7.56 7.52
N LEU A 102 19.07 -6.83 7.24
CA LEU A 102 18.15 -7.03 6.12
C LEU A 102 18.44 -5.98 5.05
N ASN A 103 18.27 -6.33 3.77
CA ASN A 103 18.64 -5.46 2.66
C ASN A 103 17.48 -5.29 1.66
N PRO A 104 16.39 -4.62 2.03
CA PRO A 104 15.32 -4.35 1.07
C PRO A 104 15.82 -3.43 -0.05
N GLN A 105 15.46 -3.76 -1.29
CA GLN A 105 15.74 -2.94 -2.46
C GLN A 105 14.74 -1.76 -2.52
N PHE A 106 13.52 -1.97 -2.02
CA PHE A 106 12.51 -0.93 -1.84
C PHE A 106 11.63 -1.20 -0.61
N LEU A 107 10.95 -0.16 -0.14
CA LEU A 107 9.89 -0.26 0.85
C LEU A 107 8.60 0.41 0.36
N ILE A 108 7.47 -0.21 0.67
CA ILE A 108 6.16 0.42 0.64
C ILE A 108 5.84 0.82 2.08
N GLY A 109 5.58 2.10 2.34
CA GLY A 109 5.09 2.58 3.63
C GLY A 109 3.57 2.56 3.66
N SER A 110 2.96 1.88 4.64
CA SER A 110 1.51 1.70 4.72
C SER A 110 0.95 1.99 6.10
N VAL A 111 -0.26 2.54 6.15
CA VAL A 111 -1.03 2.77 7.37
C VAL A 111 -2.21 1.81 7.43
N HIS A 112 -2.01 0.67 8.08
CA HIS A 112 -3.10 -0.27 8.38
C HIS A 112 -3.72 -0.01 9.75
N TYR A 113 -3.02 0.70 10.65
CA TYR A 113 -3.44 0.91 12.02
C TYR A 113 -3.63 2.38 12.35
N VAL A 114 -4.76 2.69 12.94
CA VAL A 114 -4.97 3.97 13.62
C VAL A 114 -4.83 3.76 15.12
N VAL A 115 -3.99 4.57 15.76
CA VAL A 115 -3.74 4.56 17.20
C VAL A 115 -4.37 5.79 17.81
N THR A 116 -5.22 5.57 18.82
CA THR A 116 -5.90 6.61 19.57
C THR A 116 -5.48 6.54 21.05
N LYS A 117 -5.84 7.53 21.84
CA LYS A 117 -5.64 7.47 23.31
C LYS A 117 -6.39 6.31 23.99
N ASN A 118 -7.41 5.75 23.35
CA ASN A 118 -8.27 4.68 23.87
C ASN A 118 -7.92 3.30 23.30
N GLY A 119 -6.87 3.18 22.50
CA GLY A 119 -6.44 1.94 21.85
C GLY A 119 -6.22 2.11 20.35
N HIS A 120 -6.14 1.01 19.65
CA HIS A 120 -5.88 0.98 18.20
C HIS A 120 -6.84 0.05 17.47
N TYR A 121 -6.91 0.18 16.15
CA TYR A 121 -7.61 -0.76 15.26
C TYR A 121 -6.97 -0.79 13.87
N SER A 122 -7.17 -1.89 13.16
CA SER A 122 -6.84 -2.02 11.75
C SER A 122 -8.03 -1.51 10.93
N VAL A 123 -7.76 -0.62 9.97
CA VAL A 123 -8.81 0.04 9.13
C VAL A 123 -9.37 -0.89 8.06
N ASP A 124 -8.63 -1.91 7.70
CA ASP A 124 -8.91 -2.82 6.59
C ASP A 124 -9.44 -4.20 7.03
N ASN A 125 -9.63 -4.43 8.31
CA ASN A 125 -10.17 -5.67 8.87
C ASN A 125 -11.62 -5.95 8.36
N SER A 126 -12.23 -7.06 8.78
CA SER A 126 -13.64 -7.35 8.44
C SER A 126 -14.57 -6.21 8.84
N VAL A 127 -15.67 -6.05 8.10
CA VAL A 127 -16.69 -5.00 8.36
C VAL A 127 -17.11 -4.99 9.83
N GLN A 128 -17.40 -6.17 10.41
CA GLN A 128 -17.85 -6.32 11.79
C GLN A 128 -16.76 -5.86 12.80
N LYS A 129 -15.49 -6.18 12.51
CA LYS A 129 -14.35 -5.76 13.37
C LYS A 129 -14.16 -4.24 13.31
N VAL A 130 -14.17 -3.67 12.10
CA VAL A 130 -14.04 -2.21 11.93
C VAL A 130 -15.20 -1.50 12.60
N GLN A 131 -16.45 -1.93 12.37
CA GLN A 131 -17.64 -1.38 13.00
C GLN A 131 -17.53 -1.38 14.55
N SER A 132 -17.20 -2.53 15.13
CA SER A 132 -17.06 -2.67 16.59
C SER A 132 -15.97 -1.74 17.14
N ASN A 133 -14.85 -1.60 16.43
CA ASN A 133 -13.77 -0.71 16.84
C ASN A 133 -14.17 0.78 16.70
N LEU A 134 -14.88 1.15 15.64
CA LEU A 134 -15.39 2.51 15.46
C LEU A 134 -16.35 2.88 16.60
N ILE A 135 -17.29 2.00 16.97
CA ILE A 135 -18.20 2.20 18.12
C ILE A 135 -17.42 2.40 19.41
N ARG A 136 -16.40 1.56 19.64
CA ARG A 136 -15.60 1.58 20.87
C ARG A 136 -14.71 2.82 20.98
N LEU A 137 -14.07 3.23 19.86
CA LEU A 137 -13.03 4.28 19.87
C LEU A 137 -13.57 5.68 19.57
N TYR A 138 -14.62 5.77 18.78
CA TYR A 138 -15.16 7.03 18.26
C TYR A 138 -16.64 7.25 18.58
N GLY A 139 -17.28 6.30 19.25
CA GLY A 139 -18.68 6.35 19.64
C GLY A 139 -18.86 6.26 21.16
N ASN A 140 -20.08 5.92 21.57
CA ASN A 140 -20.49 5.75 22.95
C ASN A 140 -20.30 4.32 23.50
N GLY A 141 -19.68 3.43 22.72
CA GLY A 141 -19.47 2.03 23.03
C GLY A 141 -20.69 1.11 22.81
N LYS A 142 -21.79 1.63 22.30
CA LYS A 142 -23.06 0.88 22.10
C LYS A 142 -23.58 0.97 20.67
N ASP A 143 -23.77 2.18 20.16
CA ASP A 143 -24.49 2.42 18.92
C ASP A 143 -23.58 2.99 17.84
N PHE A 144 -23.69 2.46 16.60
CA PHE A 144 -22.93 2.94 15.46
C PHE A 144 -23.31 4.39 15.08
N SER A 145 -24.54 4.80 15.26
CA SER A 145 -25.01 6.18 15.01
C SER A 145 -24.29 7.23 15.86
N SER A 146 -23.63 6.81 16.96
CA SER A 146 -22.83 7.69 17.82
C SER A 146 -21.40 7.90 17.31
N VAL A 147 -20.97 7.19 16.28
CA VAL A 147 -19.59 7.22 15.77
C VAL A 147 -19.25 8.59 15.17
N ASN A 148 -18.20 9.19 15.69
CA ASN A 148 -17.59 10.38 15.07
C ASN A 148 -16.63 9.97 13.96
N GLY A 149 -17.17 9.69 12.77
CA GLY A 149 -16.40 9.30 11.60
C GLY A 149 -15.42 10.37 11.12
N LYS A 150 -15.74 11.65 11.28
CA LYS A 150 -14.83 12.77 10.98
C LYS A 150 -13.55 12.69 11.78
N LYS A 151 -13.64 12.33 13.06
CA LYS A 151 -12.46 12.15 13.89
C LYS A 151 -11.62 10.95 13.45
N ALA A 152 -12.26 9.84 13.08
CA ALA A 152 -11.54 8.67 12.56
C ALA A 152 -10.77 9.00 11.28
N VAL A 153 -11.37 9.76 10.37
CA VAL A 153 -10.74 10.27 9.13
C VAL A 153 -9.53 11.16 9.47
N CYS A 154 -9.68 12.12 10.38
CA CYS A 154 -8.57 12.99 10.79
C CYS A 154 -7.38 12.19 11.34
N GLU A 155 -7.63 11.27 12.26
CA GLU A 155 -6.57 10.47 12.90
C GLU A 155 -5.88 9.53 11.90
N TYR A 156 -6.61 8.99 10.91
CA TYR A 156 -6.02 8.20 9.83
C TYR A 156 -5.05 9.03 8.98
N PHE A 157 -5.50 10.16 8.44
CA PHE A 157 -4.64 11.00 7.62
C PHE A 157 -3.53 11.70 8.41
N GLU A 158 -3.71 11.90 9.71
CA GLU A 158 -2.62 12.35 10.59
C GLU A 158 -1.54 11.28 10.69
N ALA A 159 -1.90 10.00 10.85
CA ALA A 159 -0.95 8.89 10.84
C ALA A 159 -0.20 8.78 9.50
N GLU A 160 -0.88 8.94 8.36
CA GLU A 160 -0.26 9.02 7.03
C GLU A 160 0.80 10.14 6.97
N ARG A 161 0.43 11.34 7.39
CA ARG A 161 1.35 12.50 7.38
C ARG A 161 2.51 12.35 8.36
N GLU A 162 2.29 11.69 9.49
CA GLU A 162 3.39 11.39 10.42
C GLU A 162 4.36 10.36 9.84
N MET A 163 3.84 9.30 9.22
CA MET A 163 4.64 8.31 8.51
C MET A 163 5.52 8.97 7.45
N LEU A 164 4.94 9.82 6.60
CA LEU A 164 5.66 10.56 5.55
C LEU A 164 6.79 11.45 6.09
N LYS A 165 6.61 12.03 7.28
CA LYS A 165 7.62 12.90 7.91
C LYS A 165 8.75 12.13 8.58
N LYS A 166 8.48 10.93 9.05
CA LYS A 166 9.40 10.13 9.89
C LYS A 166 10.02 8.96 9.14
N GLY A 167 9.35 8.51 8.07
CA GLY A 167 9.74 7.34 7.30
C GLY A 167 10.88 7.60 6.31
N ASP A 168 11.42 6.50 5.83
CA ASP A 168 12.46 6.44 4.81
C ASP A 168 12.10 5.25 3.89
N PHE A 169 11.27 5.53 2.89
CA PHE A 169 10.68 4.54 1.99
C PHE A 169 10.38 5.17 0.61
N GLU A 170 10.30 4.35 -0.42
CA GLU A 170 10.16 4.80 -1.81
C GLU A 170 8.70 4.93 -2.26
N ILE A 171 7.82 4.05 -1.80
CA ILE A 171 6.43 3.92 -2.30
C ILE A 171 5.46 4.14 -1.14
N LEU A 172 4.47 5.01 -1.34
CA LEU A 172 3.34 5.13 -0.44
C LEU A 172 2.23 4.18 -0.86
N GLY A 173 1.90 3.23 0.01
CA GLY A 173 0.84 2.24 -0.19
C GLY A 173 -0.55 2.88 -0.03
N HIS A 174 -1.54 2.39 -0.78
CA HIS A 174 -3.00 2.65 -0.69
C HIS A 174 -3.43 3.79 0.27
N CYS A 175 -2.95 5.00 0.01
CA CYS A 175 -2.93 6.14 0.95
C CYS A 175 -4.30 6.71 1.41
N ASP A 176 -5.41 6.16 0.97
CA ASP A 176 -6.75 6.41 1.50
C ASP A 176 -7.51 5.11 1.84
N LEU A 177 -6.78 4.11 2.35
CA LEU A 177 -7.29 2.79 2.71
C LEU A 177 -8.49 2.84 3.69
N ILE A 178 -8.63 3.90 4.47
CA ILE A 178 -9.79 4.13 5.35
C ILE A 178 -11.14 4.04 4.61
N ARG A 179 -11.14 4.23 3.28
CA ARG A 179 -12.32 4.10 2.41
C ARG A 179 -12.82 2.66 2.30
N LYS A 180 -11.95 1.66 2.53
CA LYS A 180 -12.22 0.23 2.26
C LYS A 180 -13.55 -0.27 2.83
N ARG A 181 -13.90 0.17 4.03
CA ARG A 181 -15.15 -0.22 4.70
C ARG A 181 -16.22 0.87 4.73
N ASN A 182 -15.94 2.01 4.11
CA ASN A 182 -16.90 3.10 4.11
C ASN A 182 -18.11 2.84 3.19
N GLY A 183 -17.93 2.03 2.13
CA GLY A 183 -19.03 1.62 1.26
C GLY A 183 -20.13 0.83 1.99
N GLU A 184 -19.77 0.02 3.00
CA GLU A 184 -20.72 -0.74 3.81
C GLU A 184 -21.14 0.01 5.09
N LEU A 185 -20.21 0.73 5.71
CA LEU A 185 -20.43 1.34 7.03
C LEU A 185 -20.93 2.78 6.99
N HIS A 186 -20.65 3.51 5.91
CA HIS A 186 -21.06 4.91 5.72
C HIS A 186 -20.75 5.81 6.92
N PHE A 187 -19.55 5.68 7.51
CA PHE A 187 -19.18 6.42 8.72
C PHE A 187 -18.59 7.81 8.44
N PHE A 188 -18.30 8.12 7.18
CA PHE A 188 -17.95 9.47 6.71
C PHE A 188 -18.43 9.70 5.28
N ASP A 189 -18.52 10.98 4.89
CA ASP A 189 -18.82 11.41 3.52
C ASP A 189 -17.54 11.93 2.86
N GLU A 190 -17.12 11.32 1.75
CA GLU A 190 -15.95 11.75 0.97
C GLU A 190 -16.12 13.16 0.36
N LYS A 191 -17.36 13.65 0.25
CA LYS A 191 -17.67 15.03 -0.19
C LYS A 191 -17.62 16.05 0.94
N ASP A 192 -17.56 15.61 2.20
CA ASP A 192 -17.49 16.52 3.34
C ASP A 192 -16.21 17.38 3.26
N SER A 193 -16.36 18.65 3.61
CA SER A 193 -15.28 19.64 3.57
C SER A 193 -14.06 19.25 4.41
N LEU A 194 -14.27 18.51 5.50
CA LEU A 194 -13.19 18.01 6.34
C LEU A 194 -12.40 16.93 5.62
N TYR A 195 -13.05 15.92 5.01
CA TYR A 195 -12.37 14.91 4.22
C TYR A 195 -11.55 15.56 3.10
N GLN A 196 -12.16 16.53 2.39
CA GLN A 196 -11.51 17.29 1.33
C GLN A 196 -10.28 18.07 1.83
N LYS A 197 -10.34 18.62 3.04
CA LYS A 197 -9.21 19.28 3.69
C LYS A 197 -8.09 18.27 4.03
N GLU A 198 -8.44 17.10 4.54
CA GLU A 198 -7.48 16.07 4.92
C GLU A 198 -6.70 15.53 3.72
N ILE A 199 -7.38 15.16 2.61
CA ILE A 199 -6.68 14.68 1.41
C ILE A 199 -5.77 15.76 0.80
N LYS A 200 -6.20 17.05 0.80
CA LYS A 200 -5.35 18.15 0.34
C LYS A 200 -4.11 18.36 1.20
N ALA A 201 -4.26 18.26 2.52
CA ALA A 201 -3.16 18.38 3.46
C ALA A 201 -2.18 17.20 3.30
N THR A 202 -2.70 15.99 3.14
CA THR A 202 -1.89 14.78 2.93
C THR A 202 -1.16 14.81 1.59
N ALA A 203 -1.83 15.22 0.50
CA ALA A 203 -1.18 15.41 -0.81
C ALA A 203 0.01 16.39 -0.75
N LYS A 204 -0.08 17.43 0.09
CA LYS A 204 1.02 18.36 0.31
C LYS A 204 2.22 17.70 0.99
N GLU A 205 1.99 16.87 1.99
CA GLU A 205 3.07 16.12 2.67
C GLU A 205 3.65 15.04 1.76
N ILE A 206 2.83 14.34 0.96
CA ILE A 206 3.28 13.38 -0.06
C ILE A 206 4.25 14.07 -1.05
N ALA A 207 3.84 15.22 -1.62
CA ALA A 207 4.70 15.97 -2.53
C ALA A 207 6.00 16.46 -1.87
N ARG A 208 5.97 16.77 -0.57
CA ARG A 208 7.16 17.17 0.19
C ARG A 208 8.07 15.98 0.48
N ALA A 209 7.52 14.83 0.77
CA ALA A 209 8.28 13.60 1.04
C ALA A 209 8.97 13.07 -0.23
N GLY A 210 8.44 13.36 -1.43
CA GLY A 210 9.04 12.94 -2.70
C GLY A 210 8.88 11.44 -2.99
N VAL A 211 7.93 10.78 -2.33
CA VAL A 211 7.63 9.36 -2.54
C VAL A 211 6.76 9.15 -3.78
N ILE A 212 6.82 7.94 -4.35
CA ILE A 212 5.90 7.50 -5.41
C ILE A 212 4.59 7.06 -4.73
N VAL A 213 3.44 7.47 -5.27
CA VAL A 213 2.14 6.98 -4.82
C VAL A 213 1.71 5.80 -5.68
N GLU A 214 1.32 4.70 -5.08
CA GLU A 214 0.70 3.61 -5.83
C GLU A 214 -0.77 3.90 -6.13
N VAL A 215 -1.17 3.66 -7.36
CA VAL A 215 -2.57 3.43 -7.74
C VAL A 215 -2.83 1.95 -7.52
N ASN A 216 -3.43 1.64 -6.39
CA ASN A 216 -3.62 0.28 -5.91
C ASN A 216 -4.96 -0.28 -6.38
N THR A 217 -4.92 -1.43 -7.04
CA THR A 217 -6.11 -2.10 -7.60
C THR A 217 -6.67 -3.21 -6.70
N GLY A 218 -6.05 -3.47 -5.56
CA GLY A 218 -6.38 -4.58 -4.67
C GLY A 218 -7.80 -4.55 -4.09
N ALA A 219 -8.40 -3.36 -3.95
CA ALA A 219 -9.81 -3.26 -3.54
C ALA A 219 -10.75 -3.93 -4.55
N ILE A 220 -10.48 -3.71 -5.85
CA ILE A 220 -11.26 -4.30 -6.95
C ILE A 220 -11.03 -5.82 -6.99
N ALA A 221 -9.78 -6.27 -6.92
CA ALA A 221 -9.42 -7.68 -6.92
C ALA A 221 -10.13 -8.48 -5.81
N ARG A 222 -10.23 -7.88 -4.62
CA ARG A 222 -10.87 -8.49 -3.45
C ARG A 222 -12.38 -8.22 -3.33
N GLY A 223 -12.97 -7.48 -4.30
CA GLY A 223 -14.40 -7.13 -4.27
C GLY A 223 -14.80 -6.23 -3.09
N ALA A 224 -13.85 -5.50 -2.50
CA ALA A 224 -14.12 -4.61 -1.38
C ALA A 224 -14.67 -3.25 -1.81
N MET A 225 -14.23 -2.75 -2.96
CA MET A 225 -14.75 -1.55 -3.62
C MET A 225 -14.56 -1.70 -5.13
N ASP A 226 -15.40 -1.02 -5.92
CA ASP A 226 -15.20 -0.87 -7.37
C ASP A 226 -14.45 0.45 -7.68
N ASP A 227 -13.39 0.72 -6.93
CA ASP A 227 -12.54 1.91 -7.07
C ASP A 227 -11.11 1.60 -6.64
N PHE A 228 -10.18 2.51 -6.96
CA PHE A 228 -8.78 2.44 -6.59
C PHE A 228 -8.48 3.11 -5.25
N TYR A 229 -7.29 2.81 -4.70
CA TYR A 229 -6.60 3.69 -3.78
C TYR A 229 -5.44 4.38 -4.52
N PRO A 230 -5.33 5.73 -4.46
CA PRO A 230 -6.32 6.67 -3.93
C PRO A 230 -7.53 6.88 -4.86
N SER A 231 -8.57 7.53 -4.33
CA SER A 231 -9.75 7.95 -5.09
C SER A 231 -9.39 8.87 -6.27
N GLU A 232 -10.25 8.91 -7.32
CA GLU A 232 -10.04 9.80 -8.48
C GLU A 232 -9.79 11.25 -8.04
N GLN A 233 -10.55 11.73 -7.06
CA GLN A 233 -10.39 13.09 -6.56
C GLN A 233 -9.03 13.31 -5.87
N PHE A 234 -8.57 12.34 -5.09
CA PHE A 234 -7.27 12.44 -4.46
C PHE A 234 -6.15 12.36 -5.52
N MET A 235 -6.27 11.45 -6.50
CA MET A 235 -5.35 11.38 -7.64
C MET A 235 -5.25 12.72 -8.39
N GLN A 236 -6.37 13.42 -8.62
CA GLN A 236 -6.35 14.74 -9.26
C GLN A 236 -5.49 15.74 -8.49
N ILE A 237 -5.63 15.78 -7.15
CA ILE A 237 -4.83 16.67 -6.30
C ILE A 237 -3.35 16.29 -6.32
N LEU A 238 -3.03 14.99 -6.35
CA LEU A 238 -1.65 14.49 -6.46
C LEU A 238 -1.03 14.90 -7.80
N PHE A 239 -1.77 14.76 -8.89
CA PHE A 239 -1.33 15.18 -10.22
C PHE A 239 -1.02 16.68 -10.27
N GLU A 240 -1.91 17.53 -9.74
CA GLU A 240 -1.72 19.00 -9.65
C GLU A 240 -0.46 19.38 -8.86
N LYS A 241 0.01 18.50 -7.97
CA LYS A 241 1.24 18.68 -7.18
C LYS A 241 2.48 18.05 -7.80
N GLY A 242 2.35 17.44 -8.99
CA GLY A 242 3.46 16.78 -9.67
C GLY A 242 3.95 15.50 -8.97
N VAL A 243 3.08 14.84 -8.19
CA VAL A 243 3.45 13.61 -7.49
C VAL A 243 3.58 12.47 -8.50
N PRO A 244 4.70 11.72 -8.50
CA PRO A 244 4.85 10.54 -9.34
C PRO A 244 3.95 9.40 -8.89
N VAL A 245 3.46 8.62 -9.85
CA VAL A 245 2.60 7.45 -9.57
C VAL A 245 3.11 6.19 -10.21
N MET A 246 2.71 5.04 -9.66
CA MET A 246 2.85 3.72 -10.25
C MET A 246 1.54 2.93 -10.08
N ILE A 247 1.42 1.79 -10.75
CA ILE A 247 0.25 0.91 -10.61
C ILE A 247 0.71 -0.37 -9.92
N ASN A 248 0.01 -0.75 -8.86
CA ASN A 248 0.24 -1.98 -8.12
C ASN A 248 -1.08 -2.71 -7.85
N SER A 249 -1.03 -4.04 -7.76
CA SER A 249 -2.23 -4.84 -7.53
C SER A 249 -2.48 -5.22 -6.08
N ASP A 250 -1.46 -5.16 -5.23
CA ASP A 250 -1.56 -5.66 -3.86
C ASP A 250 -2.08 -7.13 -3.87
N ALA A 251 -1.45 -7.90 -4.79
CA ALA A 251 -1.90 -9.25 -5.11
C ALA A 251 -1.59 -10.24 -4.00
N HIS A 252 -2.60 -10.94 -3.51
CA HIS A 252 -2.47 -12.03 -2.54
C HIS A 252 -2.58 -13.41 -3.19
N LYS A 253 -2.83 -13.45 -4.51
CA LYS A 253 -2.86 -14.67 -5.33
C LYS A 253 -2.48 -14.36 -6.78
N THR A 254 -2.05 -15.37 -7.50
CA THR A 254 -1.54 -15.27 -8.88
C THR A 254 -2.52 -14.63 -9.85
N GLU A 255 -3.83 -14.88 -9.68
CA GLU A 255 -4.88 -14.35 -10.55
C GLU A 255 -4.98 -12.83 -10.46
N ASP A 256 -4.65 -12.24 -9.32
CA ASP A 256 -4.82 -10.81 -9.03
C ASP A 256 -3.66 -9.95 -9.51
N LEU A 257 -2.55 -10.54 -9.99
CA LEU A 257 -1.31 -9.83 -10.35
C LEU A 257 -1.51 -8.62 -11.27
N ASP A 258 -2.47 -8.66 -12.17
CA ASP A 258 -2.77 -7.57 -13.11
C ASP A 258 -4.25 -7.14 -13.09
N CYS A 259 -4.95 -7.45 -12.02
CA CYS A 259 -6.35 -7.10 -11.86
C CYS A 259 -6.54 -5.59 -12.07
N ALA A 260 -7.46 -5.22 -12.98
CA ALA A 260 -7.85 -3.84 -13.29
C ALA A 260 -6.70 -2.89 -13.76
N PHE A 261 -5.53 -3.40 -14.20
CA PHE A 261 -4.41 -2.58 -14.65
C PHE A 261 -4.76 -1.67 -15.83
N GLU A 262 -5.46 -2.20 -16.84
CA GLU A 262 -5.90 -1.39 -17.99
C GLU A 262 -6.82 -0.24 -17.58
N ARG A 263 -7.71 -0.50 -16.61
CA ARG A 263 -8.60 0.53 -16.04
C ARG A 263 -7.78 1.58 -15.28
N ALA A 264 -6.77 1.18 -14.50
CA ALA A 264 -5.87 2.09 -13.79
C ALA A 264 -5.05 2.94 -14.77
N VAL A 265 -4.48 2.35 -15.83
CA VAL A 265 -3.77 3.07 -16.91
C VAL A 265 -4.69 4.11 -17.55
N SER A 266 -5.91 3.71 -17.90
CA SER A 266 -6.91 4.63 -18.47
C SER A 266 -7.20 5.81 -17.54
N GLN A 267 -7.36 5.54 -16.24
CA GLN A 267 -7.69 6.56 -15.25
C GLN A 267 -6.55 7.57 -15.07
N ILE A 268 -5.31 7.11 -14.90
CA ILE A 268 -4.16 8.01 -14.71
C ILE A 268 -3.86 8.82 -15.98
N LYS A 269 -4.04 8.24 -17.18
CA LYS A 269 -3.96 8.98 -18.46
C LYS A 269 -5.04 10.07 -18.54
N LYS A 270 -6.29 9.74 -18.20
CA LYS A 270 -7.42 10.69 -18.18
C LYS A 270 -7.14 11.89 -17.28
N ILE A 271 -6.53 11.66 -16.10
CA ILE A 271 -6.14 12.72 -15.18
C ILE A 271 -5.00 13.58 -15.76
N GLY A 272 -4.05 12.98 -16.49
CA GLY A 272 -3.02 13.74 -17.20
C GLY A 272 -1.60 13.20 -17.11
N TRP A 273 -1.33 12.17 -16.30
CA TRP A 273 -0.01 11.54 -16.28
C TRP A 273 0.36 10.97 -17.66
N LYS A 274 1.63 11.12 -18.03
CA LYS A 274 2.19 10.63 -19.29
C LYS A 274 3.10 9.41 -19.09
N GLU A 275 3.46 9.17 -17.84
CA GLU A 275 4.36 8.09 -17.45
C GLU A 275 4.04 7.63 -16.03
N ILE A 276 4.45 6.40 -15.71
CA ILE A 276 4.54 5.90 -14.35
C ILE A 276 6.00 5.87 -13.92
N THR A 277 6.23 5.98 -12.62
CA THR A 277 7.57 6.01 -12.00
C THR A 277 7.71 4.81 -11.08
N TYR A 278 8.90 4.19 -11.04
CA TYR A 278 9.19 3.08 -10.13
C TYR A 278 10.62 3.15 -9.59
N PRO A 279 10.88 2.61 -8.38
CA PRO A 279 12.22 2.61 -7.81
C PRO A 279 13.13 1.60 -8.52
N ALA A 280 14.40 1.98 -8.74
CA ALA A 280 15.44 1.12 -9.29
C ALA A 280 16.79 1.56 -8.73
N GLU A 281 17.58 0.63 -8.17
CA GLU A 281 18.95 0.80 -7.64
C GLU A 281 19.39 2.26 -7.36
N ASN A 282 18.87 2.85 -6.29
CA ASN A 282 19.17 4.24 -5.84
C ASN A 282 18.71 5.36 -6.78
N THR A 283 17.80 5.08 -7.72
CA THR A 283 17.22 6.06 -8.65
C THR A 283 15.77 5.72 -8.93
N TYR A 284 15.13 6.54 -9.76
CA TYR A 284 13.79 6.28 -10.27
C TYR A 284 13.85 6.09 -11.79
N LYS A 285 13.08 5.15 -12.30
CA LYS A 285 12.86 4.93 -13.73
C LYS A 285 11.43 5.28 -14.11
N HIS A 286 11.23 5.56 -15.39
CA HIS A 286 9.94 5.99 -15.92
C HIS A 286 9.52 5.12 -17.09
N ILE A 287 8.23 4.77 -17.14
CA ILE A 287 7.60 4.04 -18.24
C ILE A 287 6.53 4.95 -18.84
N LYS A 288 6.61 5.22 -20.15
CA LYS A 288 5.58 5.98 -20.87
C LYS A 288 4.28 5.17 -20.93
N LEU A 289 3.18 5.85 -20.67
CA LEU A 289 1.83 5.30 -20.69
C LEU A 289 1.25 5.23 -22.12
#